data_b5b7b8e4756773ddc68ef6b97249b454
#
_entry.id   b5b7b8e4756773ddc68ef6b97249b454
#
_cell.length_a   1.000
_cell.length_b   1.000
_cell.length_c   1.000
_cell.angle_alpha   90.00
_cell.angle_beta   90.00
_cell.angle_gamma   90.00
#
_symmetry.space_group_name_H-M   'P 1'
#
loop_
_entity.id
_entity.type
_entity.pdbx_description
1 polymer ?
#
loop_
_entity_poly.entity_id
_entity_poly.type
_entity_poly.pdbx_seq_one_letter_code
_entity_poly.pdbx_strand_id
1 'polypeptide(L)'
;MRKVILALTLCTLLTASCKKEDIKPEDVALQAAKAYYDQLLQGDYDAYLEGMLQGDSVPADYRSQLKLNMQMYIERQKAEHKGISKVTALRATSDTMSHTVNTFLSLAYADSTEEEIVVSMVEKNGVWYLK
;
A
#
# COMPACT_ATOMS: atom_id res chain seq x y z
N MET A 1 -67.08 28.81 2.79
CA MET A 1 -66.42 27.71 3.50
C MET A 1 -65.06 27.47 2.89
N ARG A 2 -64.07 27.87 3.60
CA ARG A 2 -62.68 27.64 3.15
C ARG A 2 -62.19 26.35 3.76
N LYS A 3 -61.93 25.36 2.94
CA LYS A 3 -61.24 24.13 3.36
C LYS A 3 -59.75 24.40 3.44
N VAL A 4 -59.25 24.45 4.65
CA VAL A 4 -57.80 24.49 4.93
C VAL A 4 -57.30 23.09 4.72
N ILE A 5 -56.56 22.88 3.66
CA ILE A 5 -55.83 21.64 3.42
C ILE A 5 -54.52 21.80 4.16
N LEU A 6 -54.39 21.10 5.30
CA LEU A 6 -53.15 20.96 6.03
C LEU A 6 -52.26 19.98 5.27
N ALA A 7 -51.31 20.51 4.52
CA ALA A 7 -50.29 19.70 3.91
C ALA A 7 -49.30 19.27 5.01
N LEU A 8 -49.42 18.04 5.46
CA LEU A 8 -48.48 17.41 6.36
C LEU A 8 -47.21 17.09 5.57
N THR A 9 -46.25 17.95 5.63
CA THR A 9 -44.93 17.70 5.04
C THR A 9 -44.22 16.70 5.91
N LEU A 10 -44.24 15.45 5.52
CA LEU A 10 -43.47 14.37 6.12
C LEU A 10 -42.01 14.55 5.74
N CYS A 11 -41.23 15.23 6.60
CA CYS A 11 -39.79 15.24 6.51
C CYS A 11 -39.28 13.85 6.84
N THR A 12 -39.06 13.04 5.81
CA THR A 12 -38.27 11.82 5.93
C THR A 12 -36.82 12.22 6.17
N LEU A 13 -36.42 12.20 7.43
CA LEU A 13 -35.02 12.22 7.81
C LEU A 13 -34.35 10.97 7.25
N LEU A 14 -33.73 11.12 6.10
CA LEU A 14 -32.75 10.17 5.62
C LEU A 14 -31.56 10.20 6.58
N THR A 15 -31.61 9.38 7.62
CA THR A 15 -30.42 9.08 8.40
C THR A 15 -29.52 8.26 7.51
N ALA A 16 -28.61 8.94 6.80
CA ALA A 16 -27.46 8.28 6.19
C ALA A 16 -26.65 7.70 7.34
N SER A 17 -26.86 6.42 7.64
CA SER A 17 -25.99 5.70 8.53
C SER A 17 -24.66 5.52 7.79
N CYS A 18 -23.72 6.42 8.03
CA CYS A 18 -22.33 6.19 7.70
C CYS A 18 -21.89 4.97 8.53
N LYS A 19 -21.94 3.79 7.94
CA LYS A 19 -21.20 2.66 8.46
C LYS A 19 -19.73 3.06 8.33
N LYS A 20 -19.10 3.38 9.45
CA LYS A 20 -17.66 3.42 9.54
C LYS A 20 -17.23 1.98 9.31
N GLU A 21 -16.76 1.67 8.11
CA GLU A 21 -16.08 0.43 7.86
C GLU A 21 -14.86 0.43 8.78
N ASP A 22 -14.77 -0.57 9.67
CA ASP A 22 -13.59 -0.76 10.49
C ASP A 22 -12.43 -1.08 9.56
N ILE A 23 -11.52 -0.12 9.40
CA ILE A 23 -10.32 -0.30 8.59
C ILE A 23 -9.42 -1.29 9.33
N LYS A 24 -9.23 -2.45 8.73
CA LYS A 24 -8.36 -3.48 9.30
C LYS A 24 -6.89 -3.08 9.15
N PRO A 25 -6.04 -3.30 10.17
CA PRO A 25 -4.61 -3.03 10.06
C PRO A 25 -3.95 -3.72 8.87
N GLU A 26 -4.39 -4.92 8.53
CA GLU A 26 -3.90 -5.68 7.37
C GLU A 26 -4.15 -4.93 6.06
N ASP A 27 -5.30 -4.30 5.91
CA ASP A 27 -5.64 -3.54 4.70
C ASP A 27 -4.79 -2.28 4.59
N VAL A 28 -4.51 -1.61 5.71
CA VAL A 28 -3.62 -0.44 5.74
C VAL A 28 -2.19 -0.84 5.38
N ALA A 29 -1.69 -1.93 5.95
CA ALA A 29 -0.37 -2.47 5.63
C ALA A 29 -0.25 -2.83 4.14
N LEU A 30 -1.28 -3.45 3.58
CA LEU A 30 -1.33 -3.82 2.17
C LEU A 30 -1.25 -2.61 1.25
N GLN A 31 -2.00 -1.56 1.53
CA GLN A 31 -1.96 -0.32 0.75
C GLN A 31 -0.62 0.41 0.91
N ALA A 32 -0.03 0.38 2.10
CA ALA A 32 1.29 0.94 2.33
C ALA A 32 2.37 0.20 1.53
N ALA A 33 2.35 -1.12 1.52
CA ALA A 33 3.29 -1.93 0.74
C ALA A 33 3.17 -1.62 -0.76
N LYS A 34 1.95 -1.54 -1.29
CA LYS A 34 1.71 -1.15 -2.67
C LYS A 34 2.27 0.25 -2.97
N ALA A 35 2.03 1.20 -2.09
CA ALA A 35 2.50 2.58 -2.26
C ALA A 35 4.03 2.65 -2.33
N TYR A 36 4.75 1.92 -1.50
CA TYR A 36 6.21 1.84 -1.54
C TYR A 36 6.71 1.24 -2.86
N TYR A 37 6.08 0.19 -3.35
CA TYR A 37 6.44 -0.41 -4.64
C TYR A 37 6.10 0.51 -5.81
N ASP A 38 4.99 1.23 -5.76
CA ASP A 38 4.67 2.25 -6.78
C ASP A 38 5.75 3.35 -6.84
N GLN A 39 6.27 3.78 -5.69
CA GLN A 39 7.38 4.73 -5.62
C GLN A 39 8.66 4.16 -6.24
N LEU A 40 8.95 2.88 -5.95
CA LEU A 40 10.09 2.18 -6.55
C LEU A 40 9.99 2.16 -8.08
N LEU A 41 8.80 1.88 -8.62
CA LEU A 41 8.55 1.87 -10.07
C LEU A 41 8.68 3.25 -10.71
N GLN A 42 8.36 4.31 -9.97
CA GLN A 42 8.51 5.69 -10.44
C GLN A 42 9.97 6.18 -10.39
N GLY A 43 10.89 5.36 -9.89
CA GLY A 43 12.29 5.73 -9.70
C GLY A 43 12.54 6.59 -8.47
N ASP A 44 11.56 6.72 -7.58
CA ASP A 44 11.72 7.42 -6.30
C ASP A 44 12.31 6.46 -5.25
N TYR A 45 13.58 6.17 -5.42
CA TYR A 45 14.30 5.23 -4.54
C TYR A 45 14.46 5.77 -3.13
N ASP A 46 14.57 7.07 -2.96
CA ASP A 46 14.68 7.69 -1.65
C ASP A 46 13.39 7.50 -0.84
N ALA A 47 12.23 7.70 -1.45
CA ALA A 47 10.94 7.45 -0.80
C ALA A 47 10.75 5.97 -0.43
N TYR A 48 11.16 5.05 -1.29
CA TYR A 48 11.16 3.63 -0.99
C TYR A 48 12.04 3.28 0.20
N LEU A 49 13.26 3.84 0.26
CA LEU A 49 14.21 3.60 1.35
C LEU A 49 13.72 4.19 2.68
N GLU A 50 13.01 5.32 2.66
CA GLU A 50 12.37 5.89 3.85
C GLU A 50 11.27 4.99 4.42
N GLY A 51 10.69 4.15 3.58
CA GLY A 51 9.72 3.14 4.00
C GLY A 51 10.34 1.92 4.71
N MET A 52 11.66 1.79 4.72
CA MET A 52 12.33 0.72 5.43
C MET A 52 12.45 1.05 6.93
N LEU A 53 12.23 0.06 7.79
CA LEU A 53 12.16 0.26 9.24
C LEU A 53 13.37 0.97 9.85
N GLN A 54 14.55 0.84 9.23
CA GLN A 54 15.80 1.41 9.70
C GLN A 54 16.31 2.57 8.85
N GLY A 55 15.45 3.13 7.99
CA GLY A 55 15.87 4.12 7.00
C GLY A 55 16.60 5.33 7.56
N ASP A 56 16.15 5.86 8.71
CA ASP A 56 16.73 7.06 9.34
C ASP A 56 18.04 6.79 10.09
N SER A 57 18.28 5.56 10.53
CA SER A 57 19.46 5.16 11.30
C SER A 57 20.58 4.56 10.44
N VAL A 58 20.37 4.44 9.14
CA VAL A 58 21.31 3.84 8.20
C VAL A 58 22.40 4.85 7.84
N PRO A 59 23.68 4.48 7.96
CA PRO A 59 24.79 5.34 7.50
C PRO A 59 24.65 5.71 6.02
N ALA A 60 25.13 6.92 5.67
CA ALA A 60 25.00 7.45 4.31
C ALA A 60 25.61 6.54 3.23
N ASP A 61 26.74 5.91 3.50
CA ASP A 61 27.39 4.99 2.57
C ASP A 61 26.56 3.74 2.32
N TYR A 62 25.96 3.20 3.38
CA TYR A 62 25.06 2.04 3.26
C TYR A 62 23.77 2.40 2.55
N ARG A 63 23.22 3.59 2.82
CA ARG A 63 22.05 4.11 2.09
C ARG A 63 22.30 4.22 0.58
N SER A 64 23.46 4.72 0.20
CA SER A 64 23.87 4.80 -1.21
C SER A 64 23.95 3.42 -1.84
N GLN A 65 24.46 2.42 -1.12
CA GLN A 65 24.52 1.05 -1.59
C GLN A 65 23.14 0.43 -1.76
N LEU A 66 22.21 0.68 -0.83
CA LEU A 66 20.83 0.22 -0.94
C LEU A 66 20.13 0.85 -2.16
N LYS A 67 20.35 2.13 -2.40
CA LYS A 67 19.82 2.84 -3.56
C LYS A 67 20.33 2.22 -4.86
N LEU A 68 21.62 1.94 -4.94
CA LEU A 68 22.21 1.25 -6.09
C LEU A 68 21.59 -0.14 -6.30
N ASN A 69 21.39 -0.89 -5.22
CA ASN A 69 20.75 -2.21 -5.29
C ASN A 69 19.32 -2.13 -5.85
N MET A 70 18.55 -1.11 -5.47
CA MET A 70 17.22 -0.87 -6.01
C MET A 70 17.25 -0.54 -7.50
N GLN A 71 18.18 0.31 -7.92
CA GLN A 71 18.37 0.62 -9.33
C GLN A 71 18.72 -0.62 -10.15
N MET A 72 19.63 -1.45 -9.63
CA MET A 72 20.02 -2.71 -10.27
C MET A 72 18.85 -3.69 -10.36
N TYR A 73 18.02 -3.75 -9.33
CA TYR A 73 16.81 -4.57 -9.34
C TYR A 73 15.86 -4.15 -10.47
N ILE A 74 15.57 -2.87 -10.58
CA ILE A 74 14.68 -2.33 -11.63
C ILE A 74 15.25 -2.58 -13.02
N GLU A 75 16.55 -2.38 -13.20
CA GLU A 75 17.20 -2.64 -14.50
C GLU A 75 17.19 -4.12 -14.88
N ARG A 76 17.35 -5.01 -13.90
CA ARG A 76 17.23 -6.45 -14.12
C ARG A 76 15.82 -6.82 -14.56
N GLN A 77 14.79 -6.25 -13.93
CA GLN A 77 13.41 -6.48 -14.35
C GLN A 77 13.15 -6.00 -15.78
N LYS A 78 13.75 -4.89 -16.18
CA LYS A 78 13.69 -4.41 -17.58
C LYS A 78 14.36 -5.36 -18.56
N ALA A 79 15.50 -5.93 -18.18
CA ALA A 79 16.23 -6.86 -19.02
C ALA A 79 15.54 -8.22 -19.15
N GLU A 80 14.99 -8.75 -18.04
CA GLU A 80 14.40 -10.10 -17.99
C GLU A 80 12.94 -10.12 -18.44
N HIS A 81 12.17 -9.07 -18.12
CA HIS A 81 10.70 -9.03 -18.26
C HIS A 81 10.18 -7.79 -18.98
N LYS A 82 11.04 -6.98 -19.58
CA LYS A 82 10.72 -5.68 -20.20
C LYS A 82 10.24 -4.62 -19.19
N GLY A 83 10.40 -4.88 -17.90
CA GLY A 83 10.04 -3.99 -16.82
C GLY A 83 8.73 -4.36 -16.12
N ILE A 84 8.55 -3.81 -14.93
CA ILE A 84 7.32 -3.95 -14.16
C ILE A 84 6.34 -2.86 -14.65
N SER A 85 5.17 -3.26 -15.14
CA SER A 85 4.17 -2.33 -15.65
C SER A 85 3.15 -1.91 -14.59
N LYS A 86 2.86 -2.79 -13.62
CA LYS A 86 1.83 -2.55 -12.60
C LYS A 86 2.07 -3.36 -11.35
N VAL A 87 1.77 -2.76 -10.21
CA VAL A 87 1.68 -3.43 -8.91
C VAL A 87 0.21 -3.50 -8.48
N THR A 88 -0.25 -4.68 -8.11
CA THR A 88 -1.60 -4.90 -7.61
C THR A 88 -1.55 -5.44 -6.19
N ALA A 89 -2.30 -4.82 -5.28
CA ALA A 89 -2.48 -5.32 -3.92
C ALA A 89 -3.47 -6.49 -3.95
N LEU A 90 -3.08 -7.66 -3.44
CA LEU A 90 -3.90 -8.87 -3.47
C LEU A 90 -4.58 -9.14 -2.13
N ARG A 91 -3.80 -9.39 -1.10
CA ARG A 91 -4.28 -9.74 0.24
C ARG A 91 -3.20 -9.53 1.28
N ALA A 92 -3.58 -9.54 2.54
CA ALA A 92 -2.65 -9.48 3.65
C ALA A 92 -3.08 -10.42 4.77
N THR A 93 -2.10 -10.97 5.48
CA THR A 93 -2.30 -11.83 6.64
C THR A 93 -1.42 -11.38 7.80
N SER A 94 -2.01 -11.31 9.00
CA SER A 94 -1.26 -11.01 10.22
C SER A 94 -0.51 -12.24 10.72
N ASP A 95 0.76 -12.04 11.08
CA ASP A 95 1.55 -13.00 11.84
C ASP A 95 1.67 -12.50 13.28
N THR A 96 0.93 -13.11 14.19
CA THR A 96 0.89 -12.67 15.59
C THR A 96 2.16 -12.99 16.37
N MET A 97 2.93 -13.99 15.93
CA MET A 97 4.18 -14.38 16.59
C MET A 97 5.31 -13.40 16.30
N SER A 98 5.39 -12.93 15.07
CA SER A 98 6.43 -11.98 14.64
C SER A 98 5.99 -10.52 14.70
N HIS A 99 4.72 -10.25 15.03
CA HIS A 99 4.10 -8.92 15.02
C HIS A 99 4.23 -8.22 13.65
N THR A 100 4.14 -9.00 12.59
CA THR A 100 4.22 -8.51 11.21
C THR A 100 2.94 -8.77 10.47
N VAL A 101 2.73 -8.02 9.40
CA VAL A 101 1.70 -8.30 8.40
C VAL A 101 2.39 -8.68 7.11
N ASN A 102 2.10 -9.87 6.60
CA ASN A 102 2.56 -10.32 5.30
C ASN A 102 1.59 -9.83 4.24
N THR A 103 2.06 -8.96 3.37
CA THR A 103 1.29 -8.44 2.26
C THR A 103 1.68 -9.14 0.96
N PHE A 104 0.68 -9.44 0.14
CA PHE A 104 0.86 -10.14 -1.12
C PHE A 104 0.54 -9.18 -2.25
N LEU A 105 1.54 -8.93 -3.08
CA LEU A 105 1.43 -8.05 -4.24
C LEU A 105 1.64 -8.87 -5.52
N SER A 106 0.93 -8.52 -6.56
CA SER A 106 1.19 -9.03 -7.91
C SER A 106 1.96 -7.99 -8.71
N LEU A 107 3.08 -8.40 -9.26
CA LEU A 107 3.86 -7.62 -10.21
C LEU A 107 3.50 -8.08 -11.63
N ALA A 108 2.85 -7.21 -12.40
CA ALA A 108 2.63 -7.46 -13.82
C ALA A 108 3.79 -6.88 -14.61
N TYR A 109 4.40 -7.71 -15.45
CA TYR A 109 5.52 -7.32 -16.31
C TYR A 109 5.05 -6.95 -17.71
N ALA A 110 5.84 -6.13 -18.39
CA ALA A 110 5.52 -5.69 -19.74
C ALA A 110 5.63 -6.81 -20.80
N ASP A 111 6.23 -7.96 -20.44
CA ASP A 111 6.27 -9.17 -21.27
C ASP A 111 5.02 -10.06 -21.15
N SER A 112 3.96 -9.58 -20.49
CA SER A 112 2.70 -10.27 -20.22
C SER A 112 2.78 -11.40 -19.18
N THR A 113 3.87 -11.50 -18.44
CA THR A 113 3.99 -12.39 -17.28
C THR A 113 3.67 -11.67 -15.99
N GLU A 114 3.35 -12.43 -14.94
CA GLU A 114 3.04 -11.93 -13.59
C GLU A 114 3.79 -12.73 -12.54
N GLU A 115 4.11 -12.08 -11.44
CA GLU A 115 4.74 -12.70 -10.27
C GLU A 115 4.06 -12.22 -9.00
N GLU A 116 3.75 -13.14 -8.10
CA GLU A 116 3.28 -12.80 -6.77
C GLU A 116 4.46 -12.71 -5.81
N ILE A 117 4.57 -11.60 -5.09
CA ILE A 117 5.61 -11.38 -4.09
C ILE A 117 4.99 -11.19 -2.71
N VAL A 118 5.76 -11.52 -1.68
CA VAL A 118 5.39 -11.30 -0.28
C VAL A 118 6.26 -10.19 0.29
N VAL A 119 5.61 -9.18 0.86
CA VAL A 119 6.26 -8.05 1.51
C VAL A 119 5.83 -8.02 2.96
N SER A 120 6.78 -8.23 3.87
CA SER A 120 6.51 -8.17 5.31
C SER A 120 6.53 -6.73 5.78
N MET A 121 5.49 -6.34 6.50
CA MET A 121 5.31 -4.98 7.02
C MET A 121 5.25 -4.99 8.54
N VAL A 122 5.79 -3.95 9.16
CA VAL A 122 5.71 -3.71 10.60
C VAL A 122 5.15 -2.31 10.86
N GLU A 123 4.35 -2.18 11.91
CA GLU A 123 3.86 -0.89 12.37
C GLU A 123 4.76 -0.34 13.48
N LYS A 124 5.11 0.92 13.37
CA LYS A 124 5.82 1.66 14.40
C LYS A 124 5.25 3.07 14.49
N ASN A 125 4.72 3.43 15.66
CA ASN A 125 4.12 4.76 15.90
C ASN A 125 3.04 5.15 14.87
N GLY A 126 2.20 4.20 14.48
CA GLY A 126 1.12 4.42 13.52
C GLY A 126 1.53 4.42 12.05
N VAL A 127 2.81 4.19 11.76
CA VAL A 127 3.35 4.13 10.39
C VAL A 127 3.76 2.70 10.04
N TRP A 128 3.36 2.26 8.87
CA TRP A 128 3.73 0.95 8.34
C TRP A 128 5.03 1.04 7.55
N TYR A 129 5.99 0.20 7.91
CA TYR A 129 7.33 0.13 7.30
C TYR A 129 7.57 -1.23 6.66
N LEU A 130 8.41 -1.24 5.64
CA LEU A 130 9.02 -2.46 5.09
C LEU A 130 9.97 -3.05 6.13
N LYS A 131 9.83 -4.34 6.40
CA LYS A 131 10.70 -5.06 7.34
C LYS A 131 12.02 -5.42 6.69
#